data_5c9295858d24401b71cf0cc4e86318b1
#
_entry.id   5c9295858d24401b71cf0cc4e86318b1
#
_cell.length_a   1.000
_cell.length_b   1.000
_cell.length_c   1.000
_cell.angle_alpha   90.00
_cell.angle_beta   90.00
_cell.angle_gamma   90.00
#
_symmetry.space_group_name_H-M   'P 1'
#
loop_
_entity.id
_entity.type
_entity.pdbx_description
1 polymer ?
#
loop_
_entity_poly.entity_id
_entity_poly.type
_entity_poly.pdbx_seq_one_letter_code
_entity_poly.pdbx_strand_id
1 'polypeptide(L)'
;YRTYHGCAMAPPVQTASVAAWNDEAHVLDNRDQYREKFAACTPLIAEVLGTGMPDASFYLWAKTPIADTEFARGLLEHYNVVVLPGSFLAREVRGVNPGANFIRIALVASLDECLEAASRIRQFAQQL
;
A
#
# COMPACT_ATOMS: atom_id res chain seq x y z
N TYR A 1 14.42 -15.60 -23.81
CA TYR A 1 13.39 -16.60 -23.47
C TYR A 1 12.01 -16.17 -23.99
N ARG A 2 11.58 -14.94 -23.70
CA ARG A 2 10.30 -14.38 -24.15
C ARG A 2 10.18 -14.25 -25.68
N THR A 3 11.27 -14.20 -26.40
CA THR A 3 11.28 -14.14 -27.89
C THR A 3 10.56 -15.34 -28.51
N TYR A 4 10.61 -16.49 -27.82
CA TYR A 4 10.03 -17.74 -28.32
C TYR A 4 8.86 -18.25 -27.49
N HIS A 5 8.63 -17.69 -26.29
CA HIS A 5 7.58 -18.11 -25.35
C HIS A 5 6.73 -16.94 -24.89
N GLY A 6 5.56 -16.76 -25.52
CA GLY A 6 4.53 -15.86 -25.02
C GLY A 6 4.83 -14.37 -25.19
N CYS A 7 5.59 -13.98 -26.20
CA CYS A 7 5.81 -12.56 -26.52
C CYS A 7 4.57 -11.88 -27.13
N ALA A 8 3.60 -12.66 -27.65
CA ALA A 8 2.31 -12.16 -28.14
C ALA A 8 1.16 -12.69 -27.28
N MET A 9 0.17 -11.84 -27.01
CA MET A 9 -1.04 -12.25 -26.30
C MET A 9 -1.94 -13.07 -27.24
N ALA A 10 -2.60 -14.09 -26.70
CA ALA A 10 -3.61 -14.85 -27.44
C ALA A 10 -4.80 -13.95 -27.86
N PRO A 11 -5.44 -14.17 -29.01
CA PRO A 11 -6.53 -13.32 -29.50
C PRO A 11 -7.68 -13.09 -28.50
N PRO A 12 -8.15 -14.08 -27.73
CA PRO A 12 -9.17 -13.82 -26.72
C PRO A 12 -8.73 -12.83 -25.63
N VAL A 13 -7.45 -12.89 -25.23
CA VAL A 13 -6.88 -11.94 -24.24
C VAL A 13 -6.79 -10.54 -24.85
N GLN A 14 -6.44 -10.41 -26.12
CA GLN A 14 -6.43 -9.12 -26.82
C GLN A 14 -7.83 -8.50 -26.84
N THR A 15 -8.86 -9.30 -27.19
CA THR A 15 -10.26 -8.84 -27.21
C THR A 15 -10.71 -8.38 -25.81
N ALA A 16 -10.42 -9.15 -24.78
CA ALA A 16 -10.73 -8.77 -23.40
C ALA A 16 -9.99 -7.50 -22.97
N SER A 17 -8.72 -7.36 -23.35
CA SER A 17 -7.92 -6.17 -23.08
C SER A 17 -8.51 -4.92 -23.75
N VAL A 18 -8.94 -5.01 -25.00
CA VAL A 18 -9.61 -3.90 -25.71
C VAL A 18 -10.87 -3.47 -24.98
N ALA A 19 -11.71 -4.41 -24.55
CA ALA A 19 -12.92 -4.12 -23.79
C ALA A 19 -12.60 -3.43 -22.46
N ALA A 20 -11.60 -3.94 -21.70
CA ALA A 20 -11.17 -3.34 -20.43
C ALA A 20 -10.59 -1.94 -20.60
N TRP A 21 -9.78 -1.70 -21.63
CA TRP A 21 -9.21 -0.38 -21.91
C TRP A 21 -10.23 0.66 -22.38
N ASN A 22 -11.35 0.23 -22.93
CA ASN A 22 -12.44 1.12 -23.37
C ASN A 22 -13.47 1.39 -22.25
N ASP A 23 -13.37 0.73 -21.11
CA ASP A 23 -14.24 0.96 -19.97
C ASP A 23 -13.61 1.95 -18.99
N GLU A 24 -13.86 3.25 -19.21
CA GLU A 24 -13.41 4.32 -18.32
C GLU A 24 -14.27 4.46 -17.05
N ALA A 25 -15.51 3.93 -17.05
CA ALA A 25 -16.43 4.10 -15.94
C ALA A 25 -15.87 3.46 -14.65
N HIS A 26 -15.39 2.21 -14.73
CA HIS A 26 -14.79 1.53 -13.57
C HIS A 26 -13.48 2.20 -13.10
N VAL A 27 -12.73 2.82 -14.01
CA VAL A 27 -11.48 3.54 -13.67
C VAL A 27 -11.79 4.79 -12.84
N LEU A 28 -12.80 5.56 -13.24
CA LEU A 28 -13.23 6.75 -12.51
C LEU A 28 -13.77 6.39 -11.13
N ASP A 29 -14.65 5.40 -11.04
CA ASP A 29 -15.22 4.91 -9.79
C ASP A 29 -14.11 4.44 -8.83
N ASN A 30 -13.18 3.62 -9.32
CA ASN A 30 -12.06 3.13 -8.51
C ASN A 30 -11.15 4.27 -8.02
N ARG A 31 -10.88 5.26 -8.87
CA ARG A 31 -10.09 6.45 -8.47
C ARG A 31 -10.79 7.26 -7.39
N ASP A 32 -12.10 7.44 -7.48
CA ASP A 32 -12.88 8.18 -6.49
C ASP A 32 -12.89 7.47 -5.14
N GLN A 33 -13.07 6.14 -5.13
CA GLN A 33 -12.95 5.34 -3.91
C GLN A 33 -11.57 5.48 -3.25
N TYR A 34 -10.48 5.45 -4.03
CA TYR A 34 -9.14 5.66 -3.47
C TYR A 34 -8.92 7.08 -2.97
N ARG A 35 -9.40 8.10 -3.67
CA ARG A 35 -9.34 9.50 -3.18
C ARG A 35 -10.00 9.65 -1.82
N GLU A 36 -11.17 9.04 -1.64
CA GLU A 36 -11.88 9.05 -0.36
C GLU A 36 -11.07 8.36 0.75
N LYS A 37 -10.56 7.17 0.48
CA LYS A 37 -9.72 6.42 1.43
C LYS A 37 -8.46 7.19 1.81
N PHE A 38 -7.75 7.76 0.85
CA PHE A 38 -6.57 8.58 1.12
C PHE A 38 -6.90 9.83 1.91
N ALA A 39 -7.95 10.54 1.56
CA ALA A 39 -8.38 11.74 2.28
C ALA A 39 -8.74 11.44 3.74
N ALA A 40 -9.38 10.30 4.00
CA ALA A 40 -9.79 9.90 5.34
C ALA A 40 -8.66 9.29 6.19
N CYS A 41 -7.83 8.42 5.61
CA CYS A 41 -6.84 7.65 6.38
C CYS A 41 -5.49 8.37 6.52
N THR A 42 -5.03 9.11 5.49
CA THR A 42 -3.70 9.74 5.50
C THR A 42 -3.49 10.68 6.69
N PRO A 43 -4.42 11.56 7.06
CA PRO A 43 -4.24 12.45 8.22
C PRO A 43 -4.02 11.68 9.52
N LEU A 44 -4.77 10.59 9.73
CA LEU A 44 -4.65 9.76 10.95
C LEU A 44 -3.29 9.09 11.07
N ILE A 45 -2.75 8.63 9.94
CA ILE A 45 -1.42 7.98 9.91
C ILE A 45 -0.31 9.03 9.99
N ALA A 46 -0.45 10.17 9.31
CA ALA A 46 0.55 11.24 9.30
C ALA A 46 0.73 11.90 10.68
N GLU A 47 -0.25 11.81 11.56
CA GLU A 47 -0.16 12.30 12.94
C GLU A 47 0.92 11.56 13.75
N VAL A 48 1.18 10.29 13.45
CA VAL A 48 2.05 9.41 14.25
C VAL A 48 3.22 8.82 13.47
N LEU A 49 3.12 8.72 12.16
CA LEU A 49 4.17 8.17 11.29
C LEU A 49 4.57 9.19 10.22
N GLY A 50 5.83 9.16 9.80
CA GLY A 50 6.34 10.02 8.74
C GLY A 50 5.78 9.62 7.36
N THR A 51 4.61 10.16 7.00
CA THR A 51 3.98 9.97 5.69
C THR A 51 3.23 11.23 5.26
N GLY A 52 2.80 11.29 4.02
CA GLY A 52 1.98 12.35 3.46
C GLY A 52 1.06 11.83 2.37
N MET A 53 0.26 12.71 1.78
CA MET A 53 -0.59 12.37 0.64
C MET A 53 0.29 12.03 -0.57
N PRO A 54 0.19 10.81 -1.14
CA PRO A 54 0.95 10.48 -2.34
C PRO A 54 0.30 11.08 -3.59
N ASP A 55 1.10 11.40 -4.61
CA ASP A 55 0.61 11.89 -5.91
C ASP A 55 -0.22 10.84 -6.65
N ALA A 56 0.15 9.58 -6.49
CA ALA A 56 -0.55 8.41 -7.03
C ALA A 56 -0.20 7.19 -6.19
N SER A 57 -1.05 6.24 -6.07
CA SER A 57 -0.81 4.92 -5.46
C SER A 57 -2.14 4.28 -5.02
N PHE A 58 -2.05 3.09 -4.43
CA PHE A 58 -3.10 2.44 -3.63
C PHE A 58 -2.62 2.13 -2.19
N TYR A 59 -1.46 2.67 -1.80
CA TYR A 59 -0.86 2.48 -0.47
C TYR A 59 -0.17 3.75 0.03
N LEU A 60 0.00 3.83 1.35
CA LEU A 60 0.87 4.79 2.01
C LEU A 60 2.25 4.15 2.26
N TRP A 61 3.31 4.93 2.11
CA TRP A 61 4.66 4.59 2.48
C TRP A 61 5.03 5.41 3.70
N ALA A 62 5.08 4.78 4.87
CA ALA A 62 5.17 5.47 6.15
C ALA A 62 6.45 5.09 6.89
N LYS A 63 7.16 6.09 7.41
CA LYS A 63 8.36 5.90 8.23
C LYS A 63 7.97 5.51 9.64
N THR A 64 8.60 4.44 10.17
CA THR A 64 8.37 3.92 11.52
C THR A 64 9.39 4.45 12.53
N PRO A 65 9.01 4.60 13.83
CA PRO A 65 9.92 5.03 14.88
C PRO A 65 10.91 3.95 15.33
N ILE A 66 10.58 2.68 15.06
CA ILE A 66 11.41 1.50 15.36
C ILE A 66 11.64 0.72 14.07
N ALA A 67 12.40 -0.38 14.12
CA ALA A 67 12.62 -1.26 12.98
C ALA A 67 11.29 -1.70 12.35
N ASP A 68 11.19 -1.60 11.03
CA ASP A 68 9.96 -1.87 10.26
C ASP A 68 9.41 -3.28 10.48
N THR A 69 10.28 -4.28 10.63
CA THR A 69 9.89 -5.66 10.93
C THR A 69 9.34 -5.82 12.36
N GLU A 70 9.90 -5.10 13.32
CA GLU A 70 9.43 -5.07 14.69
C GLU A 70 8.08 -4.35 14.80
N PHE A 71 7.95 -3.22 14.12
CA PHE A 71 6.71 -2.47 14.04
C PHE A 71 5.59 -3.33 13.43
N ALA A 72 5.83 -3.98 12.28
CA ALA A 72 4.85 -4.81 11.61
C ALA A 72 4.43 -6.02 12.46
N ARG A 73 5.38 -6.66 13.17
CA ARG A 73 5.08 -7.78 14.06
C ARG A 73 4.24 -7.35 15.26
N GLY A 74 4.63 -6.28 15.95
CA GLY A 74 3.88 -5.78 17.10
C GLY A 74 2.47 -5.31 16.73
N LEU A 75 2.31 -4.69 15.57
CA LEU A 75 1.01 -4.29 15.06
C LEU A 75 0.09 -5.49 14.77
N LEU A 76 0.64 -6.58 14.21
CA LEU A 76 -0.10 -7.81 14.00
C LEU A 76 -0.48 -8.47 15.32
N GLU A 77 0.46 -8.62 16.24
CA GLU A 77 0.28 -9.33 17.51
C GLU A 77 -0.73 -8.65 18.45
N HIS A 78 -0.71 -7.32 18.51
CA HIS A 78 -1.51 -6.57 19.49
C HIS A 78 -2.75 -5.91 18.89
N TYR A 79 -2.77 -5.63 17.59
CA TYR A 79 -3.85 -4.88 16.94
C TYR A 79 -4.49 -5.61 15.76
N ASN A 80 -4.01 -6.82 15.40
CA ASN A 80 -4.50 -7.64 14.28
C ASN A 80 -4.57 -6.83 12.95
N VAL A 81 -3.53 -6.03 12.68
CA VAL A 81 -3.36 -5.29 11.43
C VAL A 81 -2.09 -5.73 10.74
N VAL A 82 -2.19 -6.10 9.46
CA VAL A 82 -1.06 -6.53 8.64
C VAL A 82 -0.58 -5.37 7.79
N VAL A 83 0.70 -5.04 7.92
CA VAL A 83 1.42 -4.11 7.05
C VAL A 83 2.68 -4.80 6.51
N LEU A 84 3.21 -4.30 5.40
CA LEU A 84 4.39 -4.91 4.80
C LEU A 84 5.65 -4.13 5.16
N PRO A 85 6.64 -4.75 5.83
CA PRO A 85 7.93 -4.12 6.10
C PRO A 85 8.62 -3.68 4.81
N GLY A 86 9.12 -2.46 4.81
CA GLY A 86 9.78 -1.88 3.64
C GLY A 86 11.10 -2.55 3.33
N SER A 87 11.83 -3.01 4.36
CA SER A 87 13.08 -3.75 4.19
C SER A 87 12.93 -5.03 3.36
N PHE A 88 11.72 -5.64 3.34
CA PHE A 88 11.42 -6.81 2.51
C PHE A 88 11.17 -6.48 1.04
N LEU A 89 10.81 -5.23 0.75
CA LEU A 89 10.52 -4.75 -0.61
C LEU A 89 11.75 -4.16 -1.30
N ALA A 90 12.75 -3.78 -0.53
CA ALA A 90 13.93 -3.10 -1.02
C ALA A 90 15.13 -4.06 -1.12
N ARG A 91 16.05 -3.72 -1.98
CA ARG A 91 17.35 -4.39 -2.10
C ARG A 91 18.44 -3.55 -1.45
N GLU A 92 19.25 -4.17 -0.63
CA GLU A 92 20.43 -3.51 -0.07
C GLU A 92 21.41 -3.09 -1.18
N VAL A 93 21.86 -1.84 -1.11
CA VAL A 93 22.87 -1.28 -2.02
C VAL A 93 23.92 -0.57 -1.17
N ARG A 94 25.17 -0.99 -1.32
CA ARG A 94 26.32 -0.42 -0.58
C ARG A 94 26.13 -0.38 0.95
N GLY A 95 25.55 -1.45 1.51
CA GLY A 95 25.31 -1.57 2.95
C GLY A 95 24.10 -0.79 3.45
N VAL A 96 23.30 -0.21 2.57
CA VAL A 96 22.07 0.53 2.94
C VAL A 96 20.85 -0.14 2.31
N ASN A 97 19.85 -0.49 3.14
CA ASN A 97 18.55 -0.90 2.67
C ASN A 97 17.61 0.32 2.66
N PRO A 98 17.19 0.84 1.48
CA PRO A 98 16.37 2.05 1.39
C PRO A 98 14.94 1.88 1.92
N GLY A 99 14.50 0.64 2.13
CA GLY A 99 13.20 0.33 2.72
C GLY A 99 13.24 0.17 4.25
N ALA A 100 14.42 0.18 4.87
CA ALA A 100 14.55 0.03 6.32
C ALA A 100 13.84 1.17 7.06
N ASN A 101 13.12 0.82 8.13
CA ASN A 101 12.29 1.73 8.94
C ASN A 101 11.13 2.37 8.17
N PHE A 102 10.63 1.69 7.15
CA PHE A 102 9.39 2.04 6.46
C PHE A 102 8.43 0.86 6.41
N ILE A 103 7.14 1.16 6.35
CA ILE A 103 6.08 0.18 6.12
C ILE A 103 5.21 0.61 4.95
N ARG A 104 4.68 -0.37 4.22
CA ARG A 104 3.66 -0.18 3.21
C ARG A 104 2.29 -0.51 3.79
N ILE A 105 1.39 0.45 3.77
CA ILE A 105 0.01 0.34 4.25
C ILE A 105 -0.91 0.40 3.03
N ALA A 106 -1.42 -0.74 2.58
CA ALA A 106 -2.30 -0.81 1.41
C ALA A 106 -3.75 -0.49 1.80
N LEU A 107 -4.39 0.48 1.10
CA LEU A 107 -5.77 0.91 1.36
C LEU A 107 -6.78 0.15 0.46
N VAL A 108 -6.61 -1.18 0.34
CA VAL A 108 -7.41 -2.00 -0.58
C VAL A 108 -8.74 -2.47 0.02
N ALA A 109 -8.88 -2.52 1.34
CA ALA A 109 -10.10 -2.88 2.04
C ALA A 109 -11.20 -1.81 1.89
N SER A 110 -12.38 -2.02 2.42
CA SER A 110 -13.44 -1.01 2.47
C SER A 110 -12.98 0.25 3.22
N LEU A 111 -13.67 1.38 3.02
CA LEU A 111 -13.33 2.63 3.71
C LEU A 111 -13.36 2.46 5.24
N ASP A 112 -14.41 1.81 5.75
CA ASP A 112 -14.58 1.58 7.20
C ASP A 112 -13.46 0.73 7.78
N GLU A 113 -13.07 -0.35 7.09
CA GLU A 113 -11.95 -1.21 7.50
C GLU A 113 -10.61 -0.47 7.43
N CYS A 114 -10.40 0.38 6.42
CA CYS A 114 -9.21 1.22 6.32
C CYS A 114 -9.14 2.24 7.47
N LEU A 115 -10.25 2.87 7.84
CA LEU A 115 -10.34 3.81 8.96
C LEU A 115 -10.09 3.12 10.30
N GLU A 116 -10.68 1.94 10.49
CA GLU A 116 -10.43 1.13 11.69
C GLU A 116 -8.96 0.74 11.80
N ALA A 117 -8.36 0.23 10.72
CA ALA A 117 -6.94 -0.11 10.68
C ALA A 117 -6.05 1.12 10.94
N ALA A 118 -6.35 2.28 10.34
CA ALA A 118 -5.62 3.52 10.57
C ALA A 118 -5.69 3.96 12.05
N SER A 119 -6.86 3.82 12.69
CA SER A 119 -7.01 4.10 14.12
C SER A 119 -6.17 3.16 15.00
N ARG A 120 -6.14 1.87 14.68
CA ARG A 120 -5.32 0.87 15.39
C ARG A 120 -3.82 1.13 15.20
N ILE A 121 -3.39 1.49 14.00
CA ILE A 121 -2.00 1.89 13.73
C ILE A 121 -1.61 3.12 14.55
N ARG A 122 -2.48 4.14 14.61
CA ARG A 122 -2.27 5.33 15.43
C ARG A 122 -2.13 4.98 16.91
N GLN A 123 -3.02 4.15 17.45
CA GLN A 123 -2.97 3.71 18.85
C GLN A 123 -1.67 2.96 19.16
N PHE A 124 -1.24 2.07 18.28
CA PHE A 124 0.02 1.34 18.46
C PHE A 124 1.22 2.28 18.43
N ALA A 125 1.30 3.16 17.44
CA ALA A 125 2.42 4.07 17.29
C ALA A 125 2.55 5.08 18.45
N GLN A 126 1.44 5.47 19.10
CA GLN A 126 1.44 6.34 20.27
C GLN A 126 1.95 5.67 21.55
N GLN A 127 2.09 4.35 21.57
CA GLN A 127 2.59 3.59 22.72
C GLN A 127 4.10 3.29 22.63
N LEU A 128 4.72 3.62 21.50
CA LEU A 128 6.16 3.45 21.27
C LEU A 128 6.96 4.68 21.69
#